data_847aa45aa19476604fe7741edc383001
#
_entry.id   847aa45aa19476604fe7741edc383001
#
_cell.length_a   1.000
_cell.length_b   1.000
_cell.length_c   1.000
_cell.angle_alpha   90.00
_cell.angle_beta   90.00
_cell.angle_gamma   90.00
#
_symmetry.space_group_name_H-M   'P 1'
#
loop_
_entity.id
_entity.type
_entity.pdbx_description
1 polymer ?
#
loop_
_entity_poly.entity_id
_entity_poly.type
_entity_poly.pdbx_seq_one_letter_code
_entity_poly.pdbx_strand_id
1 'polypeptide(L)'
;VLSSATKTFNIAGTKNSYAVIENPKLRLAFQKRLLANNQHEISGLGYLATEAAYRYGKDWLEELKQVFEDHINYVVDLFGKETKIKVMKPQGTYLIWLDFSAYDLTDETLQELLRNEAKVILNRGLDFGEEGSLHARINIAMPKSLLQEVCQRIVATFAKC
;
A
#
# COMPACT_ATOMS: atom_id res chain seq x y z
N VAL A 1 -0.73 12.77 -17.31
CA VAL A 1 -0.23 11.83 -16.30
C VAL A 1 -0.02 12.56 -14.99
N LEU A 2 -0.46 11.98 -13.88
CA LEU A 2 -0.11 12.40 -12.52
C LEU A 2 0.77 11.33 -11.91
N SER A 3 1.89 11.70 -11.32
CA SER A 3 2.82 10.72 -10.74
C SER A 3 3.64 11.31 -9.59
N SER A 4 4.35 10.43 -8.87
CA SER A 4 5.16 10.80 -7.71
C SER A 4 6.21 9.73 -7.44
N ALA A 5 7.38 10.14 -6.98
CA ALA A 5 8.42 9.26 -6.47
C ALA A 5 8.14 8.74 -5.04
N THR A 6 7.11 9.27 -4.38
CA THR A 6 6.89 9.11 -2.94
C THR A 6 6.63 7.68 -2.49
N LYS A 7 5.93 6.87 -3.29
CA LYS A 7 5.68 5.45 -2.98
C LYS A 7 6.82 4.56 -3.43
N THR A 8 7.35 4.80 -4.62
CA THR A 8 8.45 4.02 -5.18
C THR A 8 9.71 4.06 -4.31
N PHE A 9 10.05 5.23 -3.76
CA PHE A 9 11.29 5.45 -3.01
C PHE A 9 11.06 5.73 -1.51
N ASN A 10 9.86 5.45 -1.00
CA ASN A 10 9.52 5.64 0.42
C ASN A 10 9.80 7.07 0.95
N ILE A 11 9.53 8.08 0.13
CA ILE A 11 9.75 9.50 0.46
C ILE A 11 8.44 10.30 0.58
N ALA A 12 7.35 9.65 1.04
CA ALA A 12 6.03 10.28 1.13
C ALA A 12 6.00 11.54 2.03
N GLY A 13 6.87 11.59 3.04
CA GLY A 13 7.01 12.75 3.92
C GLY A 13 7.44 14.04 3.20
N THR A 14 8.04 13.94 2.01
CA THR A 14 8.45 15.09 1.19
C THR A 14 7.28 15.77 0.48
N LYS A 15 6.11 15.10 0.42
CA LYS A 15 4.84 15.62 -0.15
C LYS A 15 5.00 16.20 -1.56
N ASN A 16 5.75 15.52 -2.43
CA ASN A 16 6.04 15.97 -3.78
C ASN A 16 5.38 15.08 -4.82
N SER A 17 4.78 15.69 -5.83
CA SER A 17 4.21 15.03 -7.01
C SER A 17 4.36 15.92 -8.23
N TYR A 18 4.18 15.35 -9.40
CA TYR A 18 4.24 16.08 -10.65
C TYR A 18 3.14 15.67 -11.62
N ALA A 19 2.79 16.60 -12.51
CA ALA A 19 1.83 16.39 -13.57
C ALA A 19 2.48 16.61 -14.94
N VAL A 20 2.29 15.66 -15.86
CA VAL A 20 2.66 15.80 -17.27
C VAL A 20 1.37 16.01 -18.06
N ILE A 21 1.18 17.23 -18.55
CA ILE A 21 -0.04 17.66 -19.27
C ILE A 21 0.39 18.23 -20.62
N GLU A 22 0.23 17.46 -21.69
CA GLU A 22 0.61 17.86 -23.03
C GLU A 22 -0.31 18.95 -23.59
N ASN A 23 -1.63 18.80 -23.39
CA ASN A 23 -2.61 19.77 -23.88
C ASN A 23 -2.41 21.15 -23.18
N PRO A 24 -2.10 22.22 -23.93
CA PRO A 24 -1.78 23.53 -23.34
C PRO A 24 -2.98 24.19 -22.65
N LYS A 25 -4.21 23.98 -23.14
CA LYS A 25 -5.43 24.52 -22.51
C LYS A 25 -5.67 23.86 -21.15
N LEU A 26 -5.54 22.53 -21.08
CA LEU A 26 -5.66 21.77 -19.82
C LEU A 26 -4.55 22.13 -18.84
N ARG A 27 -3.32 22.25 -19.32
CA ARG A 27 -2.18 22.64 -18.48
C ARG A 27 -2.38 24.02 -17.86
N LEU A 28 -2.83 25.00 -18.66
CA LEU A 28 -3.13 26.34 -18.17
C LEU A 28 -4.27 26.33 -17.13
N ALA A 29 -5.34 25.57 -17.38
CA ALA A 29 -6.45 25.44 -16.44
C ALA A 29 -6.00 24.82 -15.11
N PHE A 30 -5.17 23.78 -15.17
CA PHE A 30 -4.58 23.13 -14.01
C PHE A 30 -3.70 24.10 -13.20
N GLN A 31 -2.79 24.82 -13.87
CA GLN A 31 -1.94 25.82 -13.24
C GLN A 31 -2.75 26.92 -12.55
N LYS A 32 -3.80 27.46 -13.22
CA LYS A 32 -4.70 28.47 -12.60
C LYS A 32 -5.38 27.92 -11.34
N ARG A 33 -5.77 26.64 -11.35
CA ARG A 33 -6.40 26.03 -10.18
C ARG A 33 -5.41 25.84 -9.03
N LEU A 34 -4.18 25.42 -9.31
CA LEU A 34 -3.13 25.32 -8.30
C LEU A 34 -2.84 26.69 -7.64
N LEU A 35 -2.73 27.74 -8.44
CA LEU A 35 -2.56 29.11 -7.94
C LEU A 35 -3.74 29.54 -7.06
N ALA A 36 -4.97 29.35 -7.53
CA ALA A 36 -6.18 29.73 -6.78
C ALA A 36 -6.32 28.99 -5.44
N ASN A 37 -5.79 27.77 -5.34
CA ASN A 37 -5.80 26.95 -4.13
C ASN A 37 -4.52 27.10 -3.28
N ASN A 38 -3.61 27.99 -3.66
CA ASN A 38 -2.29 28.14 -3.01
C ASN A 38 -1.48 26.81 -2.93
N GLN A 39 -1.57 25.98 -3.97
CA GLN A 39 -0.94 24.65 -4.07
C GLN A 39 0.15 24.61 -5.16
N HIS A 40 0.72 25.75 -5.51
CA HIS A 40 1.69 25.88 -6.61
C HIS A 40 3.14 25.82 -6.12
N GLU A 41 3.38 25.93 -4.83
CA GLU A 41 4.71 25.83 -4.24
C GLU A 41 5.00 24.41 -3.77
N ILE A 42 6.24 23.98 -4.00
CA ILE A 42 6.75 22.69 -3.54
C ILE A 42 7.92 22.92 -2.58
N SER A 43 8.12 22.00 -1.66
CA SER A 43 9.30 22.00 -0.78
C SER A 43 10.57 21.80 -1.60
N GLY A 44 11.58 22.66 -1.40
CA GLY A 44 12.90 22.47 -2.01
C GLY A 44 13.52 21.11 -1.67
N LEU A 45 13.33 20.61 -0.44
CA LEU A 45 13.74 19.27 -0.04
C LEU A 45 12.99 18.19 -0.84
N GLY A 46 11.68 18.35 -1.06
CA GLY A 46 10.89 17.43 -1.87
C GLY A 46 11.35 17.35 -3.32
N TYR A 47 11.71 18.50 -3.89
CA TYR A 47 12.28 18.56 -5.23
C TYR A 47 13.61 17.80 -5.32
N LEU A 48 14.56 18.12 -4.43
CA LEU A 48 15.88 17.47 -4.38
C LEU A 48 15.77 15.96 -4.13
N ALA A 49 14.89 15.55 -3.21
CA ALA A 49 14.66 14.14 -2.91
C ALA A 49 14.12 13.38 -4.13
N THR A 50 13.18 13.98 -4.88
CA THR A 50 12.64 13.39 -6.10
C THR A 50 13.70 13.28 -7.20
N GLU A 51 14.49 14.33 -7.40
CA GLU A 51 15.60 14.32 -8.36
C GLU A 51 16.64 13.25 -8.01
N ALA A 52 17.08 13.19 -6.76
CA ALA A 52 18.05 12.21 -6.28
C ALA A 52 17.52 10.77 -6.43
N ALA A 53 16.26 10.54 -6.09
CA ALA A 53 15.61 9.24 -6.22
C ALA A 53 15.63 8.73 -7.67
N TYR A 54 15.24 9.56 -8.63
CA TYR A 54 15.24 9.16 -10.04
C TYR A 54 16.63 9.08 -10.66
N ARG A 55 17.59 9.91 -10.22
CA ARG A 55 18.96 9.87 -10.76
C ARG A 55 19.79 8.72 -10.21
N TYR A 56 19.65 8.41 -8.92
CA TYR A 56 20.57 7.53 -8.20
C TYR A 56 19.91 6.34 -7.52
N GLY A 57 18.57 6.27 -7.46
CA GLY A 57 17.85 5.24 -6.72
C GLY A 57 17.60 3.94 -7.46
N LYS A 58 18.12 3.75 -8.69
CA LYS A 58 17.80 2.59 -9.54
C LYS A 58 18.19 1.27 -8.88
N ASP A 59 19.43 1.13 -8.45
CA ASP A 59 19.94 -0.14 -7.92
C ASP A 59 19.21 -0.51 -6.62
N TRP A 60 19.02 0.46 -5.72
CA TRP A 60 18.21 0.28 -4.52
C TRP A 60 16.77 -0.17 -4.84
N LEU A 61 16.16 0.40 -5.88
CA LEU A 61 14.79 0.03 -6.28
C LEU A 61 14.72 -1.41 -6.81
N GLU A 62 15.71 -1.83 -7.60
CA GLU A 62 15.74 -3.20 -8.14
C GLU A 62 15.89 -4.24 -7.00
N GLU A 63 16.75 -3.98 -6.02
CA GLU A 63 16.87 -4.84 -4.82
C GLU A 63 15.55 -4.86 -4.01
N LEU A 64 14.93 -3.70 -3.81
CA LEU A 64 13.66 -3.61 -3.08
C LEU A 64 12.52 -4.36 -3.77
N LYS A 65 12.45 -4.31 -5.10
CA LYS A 65 11.46 -5.06 -5.87
C LYS A 65 11.58 -6.56 -5.64
N GLN A 66 12.80 -7.09 -5.56
CA GLN A 66 13.02 -8.51 -5.25
C GLN A 66 12.53 -8.86 -3.85
N VAL A 67 12.80 -8.01 -2.85
CA VAL A 67 12.29 -8.19 -1.48
C VAL A 67 10.76 -8.21 -1.47
N PHE A 68 10.11 -7.30 -2.21
CA PHE A 68 8.65 -7.28 -2.26
C PHE A 68 8.07 -8.50 -2.98
N GLU A 69 8.71 -8.98 -4.03
CA GLU A 69 8.26 -10.20 -4.71
C GLU A 69 8.34 -11.42 -3.77
N ASP A 70 9.43 -11.56 -3.03
CA ASP A 70 9.57 -12.61 -2.01
C ASP A 70 8.50 -12.51 -0.92
N HIS A 71 8.21 -11.29 -0.44
CA HIS A 71 7.16 -11.04 0.56
C HIS A 71 5.77 -11.35 0.03
N ILE A 72 5.46 -10.95 -1.20
CA ILE A 72 4.18 -11.24 -1.85
C ILE A 72 3.98 -12.74 -1.98
N ASN A 73 4.97 -13.45 -2.50
CA ASN A 73 4.91 -14.90 -2.67
C ASN A 73 4.73 -15.60 -1.32
N TYR A 74 5.45 -15.17 -0.28
CA TYR A 74 5.30 -15.70 1.07
C TYR A 74 3.86 -15.53 1.60
N VAL A 75 3.27 -14.33 1.47
CA VAL A 75 1.90 -14.06 1.96
C VAL A 75 0.88 -14.87 1.18
N VAL A 76 0.99 -14.92 -0.15
CA VAL A 76 0.09 -15.71 -1.01
C VAL A 76 0.13 -17.19 -0.66
N ASP A 77 1.33 -17.74 -0.53
CA ASP A 77 1.54 -19.15 -0.24
C ASP A 77 1.05 -19.55 1.15
N LEU A 78 1.37 -18.73 2.16
CA LEU A 78 1.00 -19.02 3.54
C LEU A 78 -0.52 -18.99 3.73
N PHE A 79 -1.17 -17.89 3.34
CA PHE A 79 -2.61 -17.75 3.53
C PHE A 79 -3.41 -18.73 2.67
N GLY A 80 -2.97 -19.00 1.45
CA GLY A 80 -3.61 -19.97 0.58
C GLY A 80 -3.53 -21.41 1.07
N LYS A 81 -2.50 -21.76 1.87
CA LYS A 81 -2.35 -23.11 2.45
C LYS A 81 -3.02 -23.28 3.80
N GLU A 82 -2.97 -22.24 4.63
CA GLU A 82 -3.30 -22.35 6.05
C GLU A 82 -4.65 -21.71 6.42
N THR A 83 -5.30 -20.98 5.50
CA THR A 83 -6.52 -20.22 5.78
C THR A 83 -7.48 -20.23 4.59
N LYS A 84 -8.71 -19.70 4.81
CA LYS A 84 -9.69 -19.41 3.74
C LYS A 84 -9.52 -18.00 3.17
N ILE A 85 -8.52 -17.21 3.66
CA ILE A 85 -8.28 -15.85 3.20
C ILE A 85 -7.82 -15.86 1.73
N LYS A 86 -8.52 -15.15 0.87
CA LYS A 86 -8.09 -14.97 -0.51
C LYS A 86 -7.16 -13.76 -0.60
N VAL A 87 -6.01 -13.98 -1.20
CA VAL A 87 -5.01 -12.93 -1.39
C VAL A 87 -5.06 -12.43 -2.82
N MET A 88 -5.37 -11.15 -3.01
CA MET A 88 -5.21 -10.52 -4.31
C MET A 88 -3.73 -10.24 -4.54
N LYS A 89 -3.08 -11.08 -5.37
CA LYS A 89 -1.66 -10.89 -5.71
C LYS A 89 -1.48 -9.56 -6.45
N PRO A 90 -0.76 -8.59 -5.88
CA PRO A 90 -0.61 -7.29 -6.51
C PRO A 90 0.34 -7.37 -7.71
N GLN A 91 0.05 -6.59 -8.75
CA GLN A 91 0.94 -6.38 -9.90
C GLN A 91 1.93 -5.22 -9.69
N GLY A 92 1.80 -4.53 -8.58
CA GLY A 92 2.67 -3.41 -8.20
C GLY A 92 2.39 -2.97 -6.77
N THR A 93 3.27 -2.15 -6.25
CA THR A 93 3.29 -1.65 -4.88
C THR A 93 3.61 -2.72 -3.82
N TYR A 94 3.53 -2.32 -2.57
CA TYR A 94 3.77 -3.13 -1.38
C TYR A 94 2.52 -3.28 -0.50
N LEU A 95 1.34 -3.12 -1.12
CA LEU A 95 0.05 -3.18 -0.44
C LEU A 95 -0.72 -4.38 -1.00
N ILE A 96 -1.08 -5.32 -0.13
CA ILE A 96 -1.83 -6.52 -0.49
C ILE A 96 -3.25 -6.39 0.04
N TRP A 97 -4.22 -6.73 -0.79
CA TRP A 97 -5.64 -6.80 -0.44
C TRP A 97 -6.00 -8.21 -0.03
N LEU A 98 -6.60 -8.35 1.13
CA LEU A 98 -7.01 -9.62 1.73
C LEU A 98 -8.53 -9.67 1.78
N ASP A 99 -9.10 -10.75 1.27
CA ASP A 99 -10.54 -11.01 1.24
C ASP A 99 -10.87 -12.11 2.28
N PHE A 100 -11.71 -11.76 3.26
CA PHE A 100 -12.18 -12.62 4.32
C PHE A 100 -13.63 -13.10 4.10
N SER A 101 -14.23 -12.87 2.94
CA SER A 101 -15.64 -13.20 2.64
C SER A 101 -15.97 -14.70 2.75
N ALA A 102 -14.95 -15.57 2.77
CA ALA A 102 -15.12 -17.00 2.98
C ALA A 102 -15.42 -17.40 4.45
N TYR A 103 -15.36 -16.41 5.36
CA TYR A 103 -15.70 -16.58 6.76
C TYR A 103 -17.10 -15.98 7.02
N ASP A 104 -17.87 -16.61 7.88
CA ASP A 104 -19.18 -16.10 8.30
C ASP A 104 -19.02 -15.05 9.40
N LEU A 105 -18.56 -13.84 8.98
CA LEU A 105 -18.21 -12.74 9.88
C LEU A 105 -18.94 -11.46 9.48
N THR A 106 -19.06 -10.53 10.43
CA THR A 106 -19.33 -9.12 10.14
C THR A 106 -18.02 -8.33 10.06
N ASP A 107 -18.06 -7.12 9.49
CA ASP A 107 -16.87 -6.23 9.46
C ASP A 107 -16.36 -5.89 10.85
N GLU A 108 -17.26 -5.72 11.83
CA GLU A 108 -16.90 -5.46 13.22
C GLU A 108 -16.15 -6.65 13.82
N THR A 109 -16.68 -7.85 13.66
CA THR A 109 -16.06 -9.09 14.16
C THR A 109 -14.71 -9.32 13.50
N LEU A 110 -14.59 -9.07 12.19
CA LEU A 110 -13.30 -9.14 11.49
C LEU A 110 -12.25 -8.20 12.13
N GLN A 111 -12.63 -6.95 12.40
CA GLN A 111 -11.72 -5.99 13.02
C GLN A 111 -11.36 -6.36 14.47
N GLU A 112 -12.30 -6.92 15.23
CA GLU A 112 -12.07 -7.42 16.58
C GLU A 112 -11.08 -8.59 16.59
N LEU A 113 -11.27 -9.58 15.72
CA LEU A 113 -10.35 -10.72 15.58
C LEU A 113 -8.94 -10.28 15.18
N LEU A 114 -8.82 -9.39 14.19
CA LEU A 114 -7.52 -8.87 13.78
C LEU A 114 -6.83 -8.11 14.92
N ARG A 115 -7.55 -7.22 15.61
CA ARG A 115 -6.98 -6.35 16.65
C ARG A 115 -6.74 -7.07 17.97
N ASN A 116 -7.73 -7.85 18.43
CA ASN A 116 -7.73 -8.37 19.79
C ASN A 116 -7.13 -9.77 19.87
N GLU A 117 -7.31 -10.62 18.85
CA GLU A 117 -6.78 -11.98 18.82
C GLU A 117 -5.43 -12.05 18.10
N ALA A 118 -5.39 -11.61 16.83
CA ALA A 118 -4.15 -11.61 16.08
C ALA A 118 -3.16 -10.52 16.54
N LYS A 119 -3.61 -9.50 17.29
CA LYS A 119 -2.81 -8.33 17.70
C LYS A 119 -2.17 -7.60 16.52
N VAL A 120 -2.93 -7.46 15.43
CA VAL A 120 -2.50 -6.83 14.18
C VAL A 120 -3.50 -5.72 13.80
N ILE A 121 -3.00 -4.57 13.41
CA ILE A 121 -3.81 -3.47 12.91
C ILE A 121 -3.58 -3.35 11.39
N LEU A 122 -4.61 -3.66 10.61
CA LEU A 122 -4.64 -3.50 9.16
C LEU A 122 -5.53 -2.30 8.77
N ASN A 123 -5.40 -1.82 7.55
CA ASN A 123 -6.39 -0.88 7.03
C ASN A 123 -7.71 -1.61 6.76
N ARG A 124 -8.82 -1.05 7.23
CA ARG A 124 -10.15 -1.61 6.99
C ARG A 124 -10.53 -1.47 5.52
N GLY A 125 -11.14 -2.49 4.96
CA GLY A 125 -11.61 -2.41 3.57
C GLY A 125 -12.68 -1.34 3.37
N LEU A 126 -13.61 -1.18 4.31
CA LEU A 126 -14.66 -0.16 4.27
C LEU A 126 -14.14 1.29 4.21
N ASP A 127 -12.90 1.55 4.63
CA ASP A 127 -12.28 2.89 4.48
C ASP A 127 -12.03 3.25 3.00
N PHE A 128 -12.19 2.29 2.09
CA PHE A 128 -12.01 2.44 0.63
C PHE A 128 -13.31 2.36 -0.16
N GLY A 129 -14.44 2.14 0.49
CA GLY A 129 -15.77 2.04 -0.12
C GLY A 129 -16.55 0.82 0.37
N GLU A 130 -17.85 0.77 0.04
CA GLU A 130 -18.75 -0.30 0.49
C GLU A 130 -18.33 -1.70 -0.01
N GLU A 131 -17.76 -1.79 -1.21
CA GLU A 131 -17.21 -3.03 -1.75
C GLU A 131 -15.99 -3.56 -0.98
N GLY A 132 -15.43 -2.74 -0.08
CA GLY A 132 -14.37 -3.15 0.84
C GLY A 132 -14.86 -3.93 2.06
N SER A 133 -16.18 -4.22 2.19
CA SER A 133 -16.71 -5.07 3.25
C SER A 133 -16.00 -6.42 3.29
N LEU A 134 -15.73 -6.91 4.49
CA LEU A 134 -14.98 -8.15 4.76
C LEU A 134 -13.58 -8.20 4.10
N HIS A 135 -12.99 -7.03 3.86
CA HIS A 135 -11.63 -6.95 3.35
C HIS A 135 -10.70 -6.18 4.30
N ALA A 136 -9.41 -6.45 4.16
CA ALA A 136 -8.38 -5.68 4.85
C ALA A 136 -7.15 -5.50 3.95
N ARG A 137 -6.42 -4.39 4.13
CA ARG A 137 -5.21 -4.11 3.37
C ARG A 137 -3.99 -4.22 4.29
N ILE A 138 -3.06 -5.12 3.95
CA ILE A 138 -1.77 -5.27 4.62
C ILE A 138 -0.67 -4.54 3.87
N ASN A 139 0.21 -3.86 4.60
CA ASN A 139 1.46 -3.29 4.10
C ASN A 139 2.59 -4.29 4.36
N ILE A 140 3.31 -4.70 3.31
CA ILE A 140 4.42 -5.65 3.39
C ILE A 140 5.81 -5.00 3.33
N ALA A 141 5.88 -3.66 3.33
CA ALA A 141 7.13 -2.91 3.35
C ALA A 141 7.72 -2.86 4.77
N MET A 142 8.10 -4.01 5.29
CA MET A 142 8.68 -4.21 6.61
C MET A 142 9.75 -5.32 6.56
N PRO A 143 10.59 -5.48 7.60
CA PRO A 143 11.53 -6.60 7.68
C PRO A 143 10.81 -7.96 7.58
N LYS A 144 11.43 -8.92 6.89
CA LYS A 144 10.86 -10.25 6.65
C LYS A 144 10.42 -10.96 7.94
N SER A 145 11.22 -10.86 9.00
CA SER A 145 10.90 -11.46 10.30
C SER A 145 9.61 -10.92 10.90
N LEU A 146 9.40 -9.61 10.80
CA LEU A 146 8.17 -8.97 11.28
C LEU A 146 6.96 -9.36 10.41
N LEU A 147 7.11 -9.41 9.09
CA LEU A 147 6.06 -9.88 8.20
C LEU A 147 5.65 -11.32 8.51
N GLN A 148 6.64 -12.19 8.74
CA GLN A 148 6.39 -13.58 9.13
C GLN A 148 5.61 -13.66 10.43
N GLU A 149 6.01 -12.91 11.46
CA GLU A 149 5.33 -12.86 12.73
C GLU A 149 3.86 -12.38 12.58
N VAL A 150 3.64 -11.29 11.86
CA VAL A 150 2.29 -10.75 11.59
C VAL A 150 1.42 -11.79 10.90
N CYS A 151 1.93 -12.40 9.82
CA CYS A 151 1.18 -13.40 9.05
C CYS A 151 0.86 -14.65 9.89
N GLN A 152 1.80 -15.13 10.69
CA GLN A 152 1.56 -16.29 11.59
C GLN A 152 0.49 -16.01 12.65
N ARG A 153 0.44 -14.80 13.20
CA ARG A 153 -0.61 -14.38 14.13
C ARG A 153 -1.98 -14.39 13.46
N ILE A 154 -2.08 -13.90 12.23
CA ILE A 154 -3.32 -13.94 11.44
C ILE A 154 -3.72 -15.39 11.19
N VAL A 155 -2.81 -16.25 10.73
CA VAL A 155 -3.07 -17.68 10.52
C VAL A 155 -3.58 -18.33 11.81
N ALA A 156 -2.90 -18.13 12.94
CA ALA A 156 -3.30 -18.71 14.22
C ALA A 156 -4.72 -18.31 14.67
N THR A 157 -5.18 -17.14 14.25
CA THR A 157 -6.53 -16.65 14.54
C THR A 157 -7.56 -17.25 13.58
N PHE A 158 -7.30 -17.20 12.28
CA PHE A 158 -8.29 -17.53 11.25
C PHE A 158 -8.29 -19.01 10.81
N ALA A 159 -7.26 -19.79 11.13
CA ALA A 159 -7.29 -21.25 10.93
C ALA A 159 -8.26 -21.97 11.89
N LYS A 160 -8.71 -21.28 12.95
CA LYS A 160 -9.67 -21.81 13.95
C LYS A 160 -11.13 -21.47 13.63
N CYS A 161 -11.35 -20.54 12.66
CA CYS A 161 -12.66 -20.11 12.17
C CYS A 161 -13.08 -20.93 10.89
#